data_1eef50356ab871f9087852de954ec3c3
#
_entry.id   1eef50356ab871f9087852de954ec3c3
#
_cell.length_a   1.000
_cell.length_b   1.000
_cell.length_c   1.000
_cell.angle_alpha   90.00
_cell.angle_beta   90.00
_cell.angle_gamma   90.00
#
_symmetry.space_group_name_H-M   'P 1'
#
loop_
_entity.id
_entity.type
_entity.pdbx_description
1 polymer ?
#
loop_
_entity_poly.entity_id
_entity_poly.type
_entity_poly.pdbx_seq_one_letter_code
_entity_poly.pdbx_strand_id
1 'polypeptide(L)'
;MKQFNDKNFVLDNEVAQDLFHNHAAKMPIIDYHCHLIPEMVANDHRFKSITELWLGGDHYKWRAMRTNGIDEKYCTGKDTTDWEKFEKWAETVPYTLRNPLYHWTHLELKTAFGIEKLLSPKTAREIFDECNEKLQQPEFSARGLMKHYHVECVCTTDDPVDDLHNHIEYAKHKAQDDPMMIPAWRPDKAMNIEAPEFADYVRQLEQVSGVTITKFADMVDALKKRHDFFAANGCKLSDHGIEEFYDEEYTDSQIETIFEKAMRGQQLSVLETRQ
;
A
#
# COMPACT_ATOMS: atom_id res chain seq x y z
N MET A 1 -27.85 -9.01 23.36
CA MET A 1 -27.15 -7.99 22.56
C MET A 1 -26.00 -8.70 21.84
N LYS A 2 -25.83 -8.52 20.54
CA LYS A 2 -24.73 -9.11 19.77
C LYS A 2 -23.39 -8.55 20.29
N GLN A 3 -22.41 -9.42 20.53
CA GLN A 3 -21.11 -8.99 21.02
C GLN A 3 -20.36 -8.29 19.87
N PHE A 4 -19.64 -7.21 20.18
CA PHE A 4 -18.76 -6.56 19.20
C PHE A 4 -17.70 -7.54 18.69
N ASN A 5 -17.50 -7.56 17.38
CA ASN A 5 -16.51 -8.41 16.72
C ASN A 5 -16.70 -9.92 16.98
N ASP A 6 -17.98 -10.37 17.09
CA ASP A 6 -18.30 -11.79 17.13
C ASP A 6 -18.06 -12.45 15.74
N LYS A 7 -18.24 -13.78 15.65
CA LYS A 7 -18.03 -14.52 14.39
C LYS A 7 -18.92 -14.04 13.21
N ASN A 8 -20.02 -13.34 13.50
CA ASN A 8 -20.95 -12.79 12.51
C ASN A 8 -20.87 -11.26 12.45
N PHE A 9 -19.73 -10.68 12.84
CA PHE A 9 -19.52 -9.25 12.72
C PHE A 9 -19.65 -8.82 11.26
N VAL A 10 -20.42 -7.75 10.99
CA VAL A 10 -20.83 -7.24 9.65
C VAL A 10 -21.59 -8.25 8.77
N LEU A 11 -21.94 -9.43 9.25
CA LEU A 11 -22.76 -10.40 8.54
C LEU A 11 -24.22 -10.29 9.02
N ASP A 12 -25.00 -9.44 8.36
CA ASP A 12 -26.30 -8.97 8.89
C ASP A 12 -27.47 -9.92 8.65
N ASN A 13 -27.31 -10.91 7.77
CA ASN A 13 -28.35 -11.88 7.45
C ASN A 13 -27.78 -13.29 7.22
N GLU A 14 -28.67 -14.28 7.17
CA GLU A 14 -28.30 -15.70 7.04
C GLU A 14 -27.57 -15.99 5.73
N VAL A 15 -27.91 -15.31 4.64
CA VAL A 15 -27.24 -15.49 3.33
C VAL A 15 -25.80 -15.01 3.42
N ALA A 16 -25.56 -13.82 4.02
CA ALA A 16 -24.19 -13.30 4.21
C ALA A 16 -23.37 -14.24 5.10
N GLN A 17 -23.99 -14.79 6.17
CA GLN A 17 -23.31 -15.75 7.05
C GLN A 17 -22.98 -17.06 6.34
N ASP A 18 -23.90 -17.61 5.54
CA ASP A 18 -23.66 -18.81 4.75
C ASP A 18 -22.54 -18.60 3.71
N LEU A 19 -22.64 -17.54 2.92
CA LEU A 19 -21.63 -17.21 1.90
C LEU A 19 -20.23 -17.02 2.52
N PHE A 20 -20.15 -16.34 3.66
CA PHE A 20 -18.86 -16.14 4.32
C PHE A 20 -18.33 -17.43 4.94
N HIS A 21 -19.07 -18.06 5.86
CA HIS A 21 -18.54 -19.18 6.65
C HIS A 21 -18.33 -20.46 5.84
N ASN A 22 -19.23 -20.75 4.89
CA ASN A 22 -19.19 -21.97 4.12
C ASN A 22 -18.34 -21.87 2.84
N HIS A 23 -18.12 -20.65 2.32
CA HIS A 23 -17.42 -20.41 1.06
C HIS A 23 -16.22 -19.46 1.24
N ALA A 24 -16.44 -18.17 1.46
CA ALA A 24 -15.40 -17.16 1.37
C ALA A 24 -14.26 -17.32 2.40
N ALA A 25 -14.60 -17.65 3.66
CA ALA A 25 -13.61 -17.78 4.74
C ALA A 25 -12.56 -18.88 4.52
N LYS A 26 -12.82 -19.80 3.59
CA LYS A 26 -11.94 -20.94 3.28
C LYS A 26 -11.10 -20.70 2.02
N MET A 27 -11.37 -19.63 1.28
CA MET A 27 -10.66 -19.30 0.06
C MET A 27 -9.33 -18.63 0.37
N PRO A 28 -8.30 -18.85 -0.44
CA PRO A 28 -7.06 -18.10 -0.35
C PRO A 28 -7.32 -16.62 -0.70
N ILE A 29 -6.46 -15.75 -0.19
CA ILE A 29 -6.50 -14.33 -0.49
C ILE A 29 -5.57 -14.04 -1.66
N ILE A 30 -6.12 -13.41 -2.70
CA ILE A 30 -5.38 -12.74 -3.75
C ILE A 30 -5.50 -11.24 -3.48
N ASP A 31 -4.46 -10.66 -2.90
CA ASP A 31 -4.39 -9.23 -2.63
C ASP A 31 -3.89 -8.50 -3.87
N TYR A 32 -4.85 -8.09 -4.71
CA TYR A 32 -4.54 -7.47 -6.01
C TYR A 32 -4.08 -6.01 -5.91
N HIS A 33 -4.11 -5.41 -4.73
CA HIS A 33 -3.62 -4.06 -4.49
C HIS A 33 -3.16 -3.91 -3.05
N CYS A 34 -1.86 -3.74 -2.86
CA CYS A 34 -1.27 -3.44 -1.55
C CYS A 34 -0.10 -2.46 -1.67
N HIS A 35 0.26 -1.86 -0.54
CA HIS A 35 1.43 -0.99 -0.39
C HIS A 35 2.55 -1.66 0.42
N LEU A 36 2.61 -2.99 0.40
CA LEU A 36 3.72 -3.72 1.00
C LEU A 36 5.03 -3.34 0.31
N ILE A 37 6.04 -3.11 1.11
CA ILE A 37 7.38 -2.83 0.61
C ILE A 37 7.98 -4.15 0.10
N PRO A 38 8.31 -4.27 -1.20
CA PRO A 38 8.80 -5.52 -1.79
C PRO A 38 10.01 -6.11 -1.06
N GLU A 39 10.91 -5.26 -0.56
CA GLU A 39 12.07 -5.69 0.22
C GLU A 39 11.67 -6.40 1.53
N MET A 40 10.61 -5.96 2.21
CA MET A 40 10.15 -6.61 3.44
C MET A 40 9.63 -8.03 3.17
N VAL A 41 8.95 -8.23 2.05
CA VAL A 41 8.48 -9.57 1.65
C VAL A 41 9.66 -10.44 1.22
N ALA A 42 10.56 -9.92 0.38
CA ALA A 42 11.72 -10.66 -0.13
C ALA A 42 12.65 -11.13 0.99
N ASN A 43 12.88 -10.29 1.99
CA ASN A 43 13.78 -10.57 3.11
C ASN A 43 13.08 -11.20 4.32
N ASP A 44 11.78 -11.49 4.24
CA ASP A 44 10.96 -11.99 5.35
C ASP A 44 11.12 -11.16 6.62
N HIS A 45 10.83 -9.87 6.49
CA HIS A 45 11.08 -8.86 7.52
C HIS A 45 10.48 -9.25 8.88
N ARG A 46 11.26 -9.07 9.94
CA ARG A 46 10.88 -9.27 11.33
C ARG A 46 10.57 -7.93 11.97
N PHE A 47 9.31 -7.68 12.29
CA PHE A 47 8.89 -6.42 12.91
C PHE A 47 9.41 -6.33 14.34
N LYS A 48 10.02 -5.22 14.69
CA LYS A 48 10.58 -4.96 16.03
C LYS A 48 9.49 -4.73 17.08
N SER A 49 8.36 -4.17 16.63
CA SER A 49 7.24 -3.83 17.51
C SER A 49 5.93 -3.75 16.73
N ILE A 50 4.82 -3.79 17.45
CA ILE A 50 3.49 -3.52 16.90
C ILE A 50 3.38 -2.08 16.33
N THR A 51 4.17 -1.16 16.85
CA THR A 51 4.26 0.21 16.32
C THR A 51 4.85 0.24 14.93
N GLU A 52 5.95 -0.47 14.70
CA GLU A 52 6.53 -0.60 13.37
C GLU A 52 5.52 -1.23 12.39
N LEU A 53 4.88 -2.33 12.79
CA LEU A 53 3.90 -3.04 11.97
C LEU A 53 2.69 -2.15 11.62
N TRP A 54 2.17 -1.37 12.57
CA TRP A 54 0.93 -0.62 12.40
C TRP A 54 1.11 0.83 11.99
N LEU A 55 2.18 1.48 12.45
CA LEU A 55 2.40 2.91 12.26
C LEU A 55 3.62 3.22 11.39
N GLY A 56 4.33 2.19 10.90
CA GLY A 56 5.51 2.39 10.06
C GLY A 56 5.20 2.98 8.68
N GLY A 57 4.00 2.75 8.15
CA GLY A 57 3.60 3.20 6.82
C GLY A 57 2.11 3.54 6.64
N ASP A 58 1.29 3.37 7.67
CA ASP A 58 -0.18 3.54 7.56
C ASP A 58 -0.60 5.02 7.70
N HIS A 59 -0.69 5.70 6.57
CA HIS A 59 -1.12 7.09 6.51
C HIS A 59 -2.60 7.30 6.93
N TYR A 60 -3.44 6.29 6.95
CA TYR A 60 -4.82 6.39 7.47
C TYR A 60 -4.82 6.49 9.00
N LYS A 61 -4.00 5.68 9.68
CA LYS A 61 -3.82 5.77 11.13
C LYS A 61 -3.21 7.13 11.51
N TRP A 62 -2.18 7.60 10.79
CA TRP A 62 -1.60 8.94 11.03
C TRP A 62 -2.64 10.06 10.82
N ARG A 63 -3.49 9.96 9.81
CA ARG A 63 -4.57 10.94 9.57
C ARG A 63 -5.56 10.97 10.73
N ALA A 64 -5.97 9.81 11.23
CA ALA A 64 -6.85 9.73 12.39
C ALA A 64 -6.21 10.33 13.65
N MET A 65 -4.93 10.05 13.89
CA MET A 65 -4.16 10.65 15.00
C MET A 65 -4.10 12.18 14.89
N ARG A 66 -3.77 12.71 13.72
CA ARG A 66 -3.77 14.18 13.47
C ARG A 66 -5.15 14.79 13.70
N THR A 67 -6.21 14.13 13.21
CA THR A 67 -7.60 14.57 13.42
C THR A 67 -7.97 14.59 14.91
N ASN A 68 -7.43 13.67 15.69
CA ASN A 68 -7.58 13.62 17.16
C ASN A 68 -6.66 14.60 17.92
N GLY A 69 -5.92 15.46 17.21
CA GLY A 69 -5.05 16.48 17.80
C GLY A 69 -3.70 15.93 18.32
N ILE A 70 -3.29 14.75 17.89
CA ILE A 70 -1.99 14.18 18.23
C ILE A 70 -0.89 14.91 17.45
N ASP A 71 0.17 15.31 18.15
CA ASP A 71 1.34 15.97 17.58
C ASP A 71 2.05 15.08 16.54
N GLU A 72 2.52 15.69 15.45
CA GLU A 72 3.14 15.01 14.30
C GLU A 72 4.34 14.13 14.69
N LYS A 73 5.06 14.50 15.76
CA LYS A 73 6.19 13.69 16.24
C LYS A 73 5.80 12.26 16.64
N TYR A 74 4.53 12.04 17.04
CA TYR A 74 4.00 10.70 17.34
C TYR A 74 3.42 9.99 16.13
N CYS A 75 3.19 10.69 15.02
CA CYS A 75 2.74 10.10 13.76
C CYS A 75 3.95 9.63 12.93
N THR A 76 4.73 10.56 12.41
CA THR A 76 5.85 10.29 11.50
C THR A 76 7.22 10.72 12.06
N GLY A 77 7.26 11.39 13.22
CA GLY A 77 8.51 11.86 13.82
C GLY A 77 9.46 10.73 14.22
N LYS A 78 10.76 11.05 14.27
CA LYS A 78 11.83 10.08 14.57
C LYS A 78 12.34 10.13 16.00
N ASP A 79 11.97 11.17 16.75
CA ASP A 79 12.48 11.45 18.10
C ASP A 79 11.59 10.91 19.22
N THR A 80 10.68 9.98 18.89
CA THR A 80 9.76 9.34 19.82
C THR A 80 9.94 7.83 19.78
N THR A 81 9.71 7.18 20.92
CA THR A 81 9.78 5.73 21.06
C THR A 81 8.55 5.05 20.45
N ASP A 82 8.68 3.76 20.12
CA ASP A 82 7.57 2.94 19.65
C ASP A 82 6.41 2.90 20.64
N TRP A 83 6.72 2.85 21.95
CA TRP A 83 5.70 2.91 22.99
C TRP A 83 4.93 4.24 22.98
N GLU A 84 5.59 5.37 22.92
CA GLU A 84 4.94 6.69 22.89
C GLU A 84 4.01 6.84 21.69
N LYS A 85 4.41 6.33 20.51
CA LYS A 85 3.56 6.33 19.32
C LYS A 85 2.35 5.41 19.50
N PHE A 86 2.55 4.20 20.00
CA PHE A 86 1.48 3.25 20.22
C PHE A 86 0.47 3.76 21.26
N GLU A 87 0.94 4.35 22.34
CA GLU A 87 0.09 4.98 23.37
C GLU A 87 -0.82 6.05 22.75
N LYS A 88 -0.28 6.90 21.85
CA LYS A 88 -1.07 7.90 21.12
C LYS A 88 -2.04 7.31 20.11
N TRP A 89 -1.71 6.19 19.51
CA TRP A 89 -2.69 5.43 18.73
C TRP A 89 -3.80 4.88 19.62
N ALA A 90 -3.46 4.31 20.76
CA ALA A 90 -4.44 3.80 21.73
C ALA A 90 -5.35 4.90 22.32
N GLU A 91 -4.86 6.14 22.47
CA GLU A 91 -5.68 7.33 22.80
C GLU A 91 -6.66 7.66 21.65
N THR A 92 -6.26 7.44 20.40
CA THR A 92 -7.05 7.79 19.21
C THR A 92 -8.14 6.77 18.91
N VAL A 93 -7.87 5.48 19.07
CA VAL A 93 -8.78 4.39 18.68
C VAL A 93 -10.22 4.55 19.19
N PRO A 94 -10.50 4.88 20.47
CA PRO A 94 -11.87 5.06 20.95
C PRO A 94 -12.67 6.14 20.20
N TYR A 95 -11.98 7.12 19.61
CA TYR A 95 -12.62 8.21 18.85
C TYR A 95 -12.82 7.85 17.36
N THR A 96 -12.32 6.71 16.92
CA THR A 96 -12.54 6.20 15.56
C THR A 96 -13.82 5.36 15.42
N LEU A 97 -14.69 5.36 16.42
CA LEU A 97 -15.99 4.67 16.36
C LEU A 97 -16.77 5.13 15.12
N ARG A 98 -17.29 4.17 14.33
CA ARG A 98 -17.91 4.35 13.00
C ARG A 98 -16.90 4.62 11.85
N ASN A 99 -15.63 4.71 12.12
CA ASN A 99 -14.58 4.64 11.10
C ASN A 99 -14.09 3.19 10.98
N PRO A 100 -13.78 2.68 9.79
CA PRO A 100 -13.23 1.33 9.62
C PRO A 100 -12.01 1.03 10.51
N LEU A 101 -11.18 2.03 10.81
CA LEU A 101 -10.02 1.88 11.70
C LEU A 101 -10.37 1.30 13.08
N TYR A 102 -11.57 1.59 13.61
CA TYR A 102 -11.99 1.03 14.90
C TYR A 102 -12.10 -0.49 14.85
N HIS A 103 -12.86 -1.02 13.89
CA HIS A 103 -13.04 -2.47 13.81
C HIS A 103 -11.86 -3.19 13.17
N TRP A 104 -11.13 -2.57 12.25
CA TRP A 104 -9.91 -3.16 11.72
C TRP A 104 -8.85 -3.36 12.78
N THR A 105 -8.59 -2.35 13.62
CA THR A 105 -7.67 -2.48 14.77
C THR A 105 -8.02 -3.68 15.64
N HIS A 106 -9.30 -3.84 15.98
CA HIS A 106 -9.74 -4.94 16.85
C HIS A 106 -9.83 -6.29 16.12
N LEU A 107 -10.09 -6.31 14.81
CA LEU A 107 -10.00 -7.52 13.99
C LEU A 107 -8.55 -8.00 13.88
N GLU A 108 -7.61 -7.11 13.64
CA GLU A 108 -6.18 -7.43 13.57
C GLU A 108 -5.68 -7.97 14.92
N LEU A 109 -6.04 -7.34 16.04
CA LEU A 109 -5.71 -7.85 17.37
C LEU A 109 -6.26 -9.26 17.61
N LYS A 110 -7.51 -9.49 17.22
CA LYS A 110 -8.17 -10.78 17.41
C LYS A 110 -7.61 -11.86 16.48
N THR A 111 -7.51 -11.58 15.19
CA THR A 111 -7.20 -12.60 14.19
C THR A 111 -5.72 -12.92 14.10
N ALA A 112 -4.83 -11.92 14.21
CA ALA A 112 -3.39 -12.15 14.20
C ALA A 112 -2.86 -12.51 15.59
N PHE A 113 -3.28 -11.77 16.63
CA PHE A 113 -2.69 -11.88 17.95
C PHE A 113 -3.55 -12.63 18.98
N GLY A 114 -4.78 -13.02 18.63
CA GLY A 114 -5.70 -13.70 19.57
C GLY A 114 -6.16 -12.81 20.73
N ILE A 115 -6.07 -11.49 20.60
CA ILE A 115 -6.41 -10.50 21.64
C ILE A 115 -7.82 -9.98 21.39
N GLU A 116 -8.76 -10.31 22.28
CA GLU A 116 -10.16 -9.83 22.20
C GLU A 116 -10.40 -8.54 23.02
N LYS A 117 -9.42 -8.12 23.79
CA LYS A 117 -9.48 -6.90 24.59
C LYS A 117 -9.49 -5.66 23.69
N LEU A 118 -10.40 -4.70 23.99
CA LEU A 118 -10.48 -3.46 23.23
C LEU A 118 -9.29 -2.55 23.56
N LEU A 119 -8.69 -1.99 22.52
CA LEU A 119 -7.60 -1.04 22.63
C LEU A 119 -8.10 0.32 23.13
N SER A 120 -7.50 0.80 24.19
CA SER A 120 -7.77 2.09 24.82
C SER A 120 -6.54 2.49 25.64
N PRO A 121 -6.46 3.73 26.17
CA PRO A 121 -5.38 4.12 27.07
C PRO A 121 -5.22 3.21 28.29
N LYS A 122 -6.31 2.59 28.75
CA LYS A 122 -6.28 1.69 29.93
C LYS A 122 -5.69 0.32 29.63
N THR A 123 -5.76 -0.14 28.39
CA THR A 123 -5.34 -1.47 27.96
C THR A 123 -4.09 -1.46 27.10
N ALA A 124 -3.63 -0.25 26.73
CA ALA A 124 -2.56 -0.05 25.76
C ALA A 124 -1.27 -0.78 26.15
N ARG A 125 -0.83 -0.66 27.40
CA ARG A 125 0.43 -1.26 27.82
C ARG A 125 0.42 -2.78 27.75
N GLU A 126 -0.64 -3.40 28.23
CA GLU A 126 -0.80 -4.84 28.20
C GLU A 126 -0.84 -5.37 26.76
N ILE A 127 -1.62 -4.73 25.88
CA ILE A 127 -1.72 -5.10 24.46
C ILE A 127 -0.37 -4.92 23.75
N PHE A 128 0.31 -3.81 23.99
CA PHE A 128 1.64 -3.54 23.42
C PHE A 128 2.65 -4.62 23.77
N ASP A 129 2.74 -4.97 25.05
CA ASP A 129 3.68 -5.96 25.54
C ASP A 129 3.35 -7.36 24.99
N GLU A 130 2.08 -7.78 24.99
CA GLU A 130 1.64 -9.05 24.44
C GLU A 130 1.87 -9.18 22.93
N CYS A 131 1.55 -8.13 22.16
CA CYS A 131 1.83 -8.12 20.71
C CYS A 131 3.33 -8.21 20.43
N ASN A 132 4.15 -7.45 21.15
CA ASN A 132 5.59 -7.46 20.93
C ASN A 132 6.25 -8.79 21.34
N GLU A 133 5.74 -9.49 22.34
CA GLU A 133 6.18 -10.85 22.68
C GLU A 133 5.89 -11.80 21.50
N LYS A 134 4.67 -11.77 20.94
CA LYS A 134 4.28 -12.60 19.79
C LYS A 134 5.08 -12.28 18.54
N LEU A 135 5.39 -11.03 18.27
CA LEU A 135 6.21 -10.60 17.13
C LEU A 135 7.65 -11.15 17.15
N GLN A 136 8.12 -11.68 18.29
CA GLN A 136 9.41 -12.39 18.34
C GLN A 136 9.34 -13.80 17.73
N GLN A 137 8.15 -14.36 17.53
CA GLN A 137 7.98 -15.68 16.95
C GLN A 137 8.17 -15.65 15.42
N PRO A 138 8.72 -16.70 14.79
CA PRO A 138 8.96 -16.76 13.35
C PRO A 138 7.69 -16.56 12.51
N GLU A 139 6.55 -17.04 12.97
CA GLU A 139 5.25 -16.95 12.30
C GLU A 139 4.68 -15.53 12.20
N PHE A 140 5.28 -14.57 12.90
CA PHE A 140 4.91 -13.15 12.82
C PHE A 140 5.86 -12.31 11.93
N SER A 141 6.69 -12.97 11.12
CA SER A 141 7.41 -12.28 10.04
C SER A 141 6.45 -11.81 8.93
N ALA A 142 6.93 -11.00 8.00
CA ALA A 142 6.13 -10.52 6.87
C ALA A 142 5.45 -11.69 6.11
N ARG A 143 6.21 -12.71 5.73
CA ARG A 143 5.65 -13.90 5.06
C ARG A 143 4.87 -14.81 6.01
N GLY A 144 5.28 -14.88 7.27
CA GLY A 144 4.55 -15.63 8.30
C GLY A 144 3.13 -15.12 8.48
N LEU A 145 2.93 -13.81 8.59
CA LEU A 145 1.59 -13.19 8.66
C LEU A 145 0.78 -13.43 7.38
N MET A 146 1.39 -13.34 6.21
CA MET A 146 0.72 -13.68 4.95
C MET A 146 0.22 -15.13 4.93
N LYS A 147 1.05 -16.09 5.35
CA LYS A 147 0.67 -17.50 5.45
C LYS A 147 -0.45 -17.70 6.48
N HIS A 148 -0.39 -17.01 7.61
CA HIS A 148 -1.43 -17.05 8.64
C HIS A 148 -2.81 -16.68 8.08
N TYR A 149 -2.87 -15.69 7.18
CA TYR A 149 -4.09 -15.24 6.52
C TYR A 149 -4.40 -15.97 5.21
N HIS A 150 -3.70 -17.05 4.87
CA HIS A 150 -3.84 -17.79 3.61
C HIS A 150 -3.71 -16.89 2.37
N VAL A 151 -2.78 -15.94 2.41
CA VAL A 151 -2.47 -15.10 1.25
C VAL A 151 -1.68 -15.94 0.24
N GLU A 152 -2.24 -16.10 -0.94
CA GLU A 152 -1.60 -16.81 -2.06
C GLU A 152 -0.75 -15.87 -2.92
N CYS A 153 -1.24 -14.64 -3.10
CA CYS A 153 -0.57 -13.65 -3.94
C CYS A 153 -0.79 -12.24 -3.41
N VAL A 154 0.27 -11.43 -3.45
CA VAL A 154 0.21 -9.97 -3.26
C VAL A 154 0.70 -9.26 -4.49
N CYS A 155 -0.01 -8.19 -4.87
CA CYS A 155 0.35 -7.30 -5.97
C CYS A 155 0.78 -5.97 -5.36
N THR A 156 2.07 -5.68 -5.43
CA THR A 156 2.65 -4.44 -4.90
C THR A 156 2.33 -3.25 -5.79
N THR A 157 2.74 -2.06 -5.40
CA THR A 157 2.50 -0.83 -6.18
C THR A 157 3.84 -0.32 -6.68
N ASP A 158 4.09 -0.44 -7.99
CA ASP A 158 5.43 -0.25 -8.55
C ASP A 158 5.42 0.75 -9.71
N ASP A 159 6.45 1.60 -9.73
CA ASP A 159 6.60 2.67 -10.72
C ASP A 159 7.30 2.14 -11.99
N PRO A 160 6.96 2.62 -13.21
CA PRO A 160 7.67 2.27 -14.44
C PRO A 160 9.20 2.32 -14.40
N VAL A 161 9.78 3.16 -13.56
CA VAL A 161 11.23 3.28 -13.42
C VAL A 161 11.86 2.27 -12.45
N ASP A 162 11.08 1.51 -11.71
CA ASP A 162 11.58 0.53 -10.74
C ASP A 162 12.27 -0.65 -11.42
N ASP A 163 13.39 -1.09 -10.88
CA ASP A 163 14.18 -2.20 -11.41
C ASP A 163 13.59 -3.59 -11.10
N LEU A 164 12.58 -3.66 -10.24
CA LEU A 164 11.94 -4.88 -9.75
C LEU A 164 12.90 -5.89 -9.11
N HIS A 165 14.06 -5.44 -8.63
CA HIS A 165 15.10 -6.32 -8.08
C HIS A 165 14.55 -7.29 -7.03
N ASN A 166 13.78 -6.78 -6.06
CA ASN A 166 13.21 -7.60 -4.98
C ASN A 166 12.22 -8.64 -5.49
N HIS A 167 11.40 -8.31 -6.50
CA HIS A 167 10.47 -9.26 -7.13
C HIS A 167 11.23 -10.37 -7.85
N ILE A 168 12.23 -9.99 -8.64
CA ILE A 168 13.04 -10.93 -9.45
C ILE A 168 13.80 -11.89 -8.54
N GLU A 169 14.48 -11.38 -7.51
CA GLU A 169 15.24 -12.23 -6.58
C GLU A 169 14.31 -13.10 -5.72
N TYR A 170 13.21 -12.56 -5.23
CA TYR A 170 12.24 -13.34 -4.49
C TYR A 170 11.65 -14.48 -5.31
N ALA A 171 11.25 -14.21 -6.55
CA ALA A 171 10.68 -15.24 -7.44
C ALA A 171 11.65 -16.42 -7.70
N LYS A 172 12.98 -16.18 -7.71
CA LYS A 172 14.00 -17.21 -7.87
C LYS A 172 14.19 -18.08 -6.63
N HIS A 173 14.00 -17.52 -5.45
CA HIS A 173 14.44 -18.12 -4.19
C HIS A 173 13.31 -18.45 -3.20
N LYS A 174 12.07 -18.01 -3.46
CA LYS A 174 10.94 -18.29 -2.58
C LYS A 174 10.69 -19.79 -2.40
N ALA A 175 10.29 -20.21 -1.21
CA ALA A 175 9.83 -21.56 -0.97
C ALA A 175 8.50 -21.86 -1.69
N GLN A 176 8.17 -23.13 -1.88
CA GLN A 176 6.95 -23.53 -2.59
C GLN A 176 5.68 -23.04 -1.91
N ASP A 177 5.67 -22.99 -0.58
CA ASP A 177 4.56 -22.55 0.27
C ASP A 177 4.58 -21.04 0.59
N ASP A 178 5.59 -20.30 0.10
CA ASP A 178 5.61 -18.86 0.23
C ASP A 178 4.62 -18.19 -0.73
N PRO A 179 3.94 -17.11 -0.34
CA PRO A 179 3.02 -16.38 -1.20
C PRO A 179 3.74 -15.86 -2.44
N MET A 180 3.02 -15.69 -3.53
CA MET A 180 3.55 -14.98 -4.69
C MET A 180 3.61 -13.48 -4.39
N MET A 181 4.65 -12.81 -4.88
CA MET A 181 4.75 -11.36 -4.92
C MET A 181 4.97 -10.95 -6.38
N ILE A 182 4.01 -10.22 -6.94
CA ILE A 182 4.09 -9.74 -8.32
C ILE A 182 3.98 -8.21 -8.36
N PRO A 183 4.66 -7.54 -9.29
CA PRO A 183 4.53 -6.10 -9.42
C PRO A 183 3.20 -5.72 -10.06
N ALA A 184 2.64 -4.57 -9.69
CA ALA A 184 1.56 -3.92 -10.42
C ALA A 184 2.10 -2.68 -11.14
N TRP A 185 1.63 -2.48 -12.37
CA TRP A 185 2.02 -1.35 -13.20
C TRP A 185 1.27 -0.08 -12.76
N ARG A 186 1.99 0.91 -12.22
CA ARG A 186 1.41 2.18 -11.78
C ARG A 186 2.16 3.39 -12.34
N PRO A 187 1.79 3.88 -13.53
CA PRO A 187 2.50 4.95 -14.23
C PRO A 187 2.05 6.37 -13.80
N ASP A 188 1.54 6.56 -12.59
CA ASP A 188 0.95 7.82 -12.13
C ASP A 188 1.91 9.02 -12.28
N LYS A 189 3.21 8.84 -12.01
CA LYS A 189 4.19 9.92 -12.18
C LYS A 189 4.40 10.33 -13.63
N ALA A 190 4.19 9.40 -14.57
CA ALA A 190 4.23 9.71 -15.99
C ALA A 190 3.01 10.53 -16.46
N MET A 191 1.92 10.49 -15.69
CA MET A 191 0.68 11.21 -15.96
C MET A 191 0.63 12.57 -15.25
N ASN A 192 1.43 12.78 -14.22
CA ASN A 192 1.43 13.98 -13.38
C ASN A 192 2.30 15.07 -14.00
N ILE A 193 1.85 15.57 -15.17
CA ILE A 193 2.61 16.49 -16.03
C ILE A 193 2.87 17.85 -15.39
N GLU A 194 2.04 18.29 -14.44
CA GLU A 194 2.21 19.56 -13.71
C GLU A 194 3.18 19.45 -12.51
N ALA A 195 3.63 18.25 -12.17
CA ALA A 195 4.55 18.08 -11.05
C ALA A 195 5.91 18.74 -11.33
N PRO A 196 6.48 19.45 -10.36
CA PRO A 196 7.82 20.06 -10.54
C PRO A 196 8.90 19.03 -10.94
N GLU A 197 8.74 17.79 -10.55
CA GLU A 197 9.66 16.69 -10.78
C GLU A 197 9.43 15.96 -12.12
N PHE A 198 8.42 16.35 -12.90
CA PHE A 198 8.04 15.63 -14.12
C PHE A 198 9.22 15.45 -15.10
N ALA A 199 9.95 16.55 -15.39
CA ALA A 199 11.10 16.48 -16.30
C ALA A 199 12.23 15.58 -15.79
N ASP A 200 12.45 15.52 -14.48
CA ASP A 200 13.43 14.60 -13.86
C ASP A 200 12.96 13.15 -13.95
N TYR A 201 11.67 12.91 -13.75
CA TYR A 201 11.07 11.59 -13.93
C TYR A 201 11.22 11.09 -15.38
N VAL A 202 10.95 11.92 -16.38
CA VAL A 202 11.13 11.56 -17.80
C VAL A 202 12.59 11.19 -18.10
N ARG A 203 13.57 11.90 -17.52
CA ARG A 203 14.99 11.55 -17.65
C ARG A 203 15.33 10.19 -17.01
N GLN A 204 14.73 9.87 -15.87
CA GLN A 204 14.87 8.54 -15.27
C GLN A 204 14.27 7.46 -16.15
N LEU A 205 13.08 7.71 -16.70
CA LEU A 205 12.43 6.78 -17.63
C LEU A 205 13.27 6.54 -18.87
N GLU A 206 13.88 7.61 -19.44
CA GLU A 206 14.85 7.50 -20.55
C GLU A 206 16.00 6.57 -20.20
N GLN A 207 16.61 6.75 -19.02
CA GLN A 207 17.74 5.92 -18.56
C GLN A 207 17.36 4.45 -18.42
N VAL A 208 16.27 4.13 -17.72
CA VAL A 208 15.90 2.72 -17.45
C VAL A 208 15.31 2.01 -18.66
N SER A 209 14.69 2.75 -19.58
CA SER A 209 14.14 2.20 -20.83
C SER A 209 15.22 2.09 -21.93
N GLY A 210 16.25 2.94 -21.89
CA GLY A 210 17.22 3.09 -22.97
C GLY A 210 16.59 3.63 -24.27
N VAL A 211 15.47 4.36 -24.15
CA VAL A 211 14.82 5.06 -25.26
C VAL A 211 15.11 6.54 -25.10
N THR A 212 15.72 7.19 -26.09
CA THR A 212 15.92 8.66 -26.06
C THR A 212 14.59 9.36 -26.20
N ILE A 213 14.22 10.18 -25.20
CA ILE A 213 12.93 10.86 -25.13
C ILE A 213 13.08 12.34 -25.52
N THR A 214 12.65 12.68 -26.71
CA THR A 214 12.68 14.05 -27.24
C THR A 214 11.30 14.65 -27.45
N LYS A 215 10.27 13.80 -27.54
CA LYS A 215 8.87 14.16 -27.76
C LYS A 215 7.95 13.21 -27.01
N PHE A 216 6.68 13.53 -26.90
CA PHE A 216 5.67 12.73 -26.20
C PHE A 216 5.60 11.29 -26.70
N ALA A 217 5.63 11.08 -28.01
CA ALA A 217 5.59 9.73 -28.59
C ALA A 217 6.77 8.84 -28.12
N ASP A 218 7.97 9.42 -27.95
CA ASP A 218 9.13 8.69 -27.44
C ASP A 218 8.92 8.27 -25.98
N MET A 219 8.27 9.12 -25.16
CA MET A 219 7.90 8.77 -23.78
C MET A 219 6.92 7.60 -23.74
N VAL A 220 5.93 7.60 -24.62
CA VAL A 220 4.98 6.47 -24.73
C VAL A 220 5.70 5.17 -25.13
N ASP A 221 6.66 5.24 -26.03
CA ASP A 221 7.47 4.05 -26.43
C ASP A 221 8.39 3.57 -25.30
N ALA A 222 8.94 4.52 -24.51
CA ALA A 222 9.68 4.16 -23.30
C ALA A 222 8.79 3.45 -22.27
N LEU A 223 7.57 3.97 -22.04
CA LEU A 223 6.58 3.33 -21.15
C LEU A 223 6.19 1.93 -21.64
N LYS A 224 5.93 1.74 -22.94
CA LYS A 224 5.64 0.42 -23.52
C LYS A 224 6.77 -0.56 -23.25
N LYS A 225 8.02 -0.16 -23.49
CA LYS A 225 9.19 -0.99 -23.22
C LYS A 225 9.31 -1.37 -21.75
N ARG A 226 9.02 -0.45 -20.83
CA ARG A 226 8.98 -0.73 -19.40
C ARG A 226 7.82 -1.63 -19.01
N HIS A 227 6.66 -1.44 -19.61
CA HIS A 227 5.51 -2.34 -19.44
C HIS A 227 5.83 -3.78 -19.87
N ASP A 228 6.52 -3.95 -20.98
CA ASP A 228 6.97 -5.28 -21.42
C ASP A 228 7.96 -5.91 -20.41
N PHE A 229 8.85 -5.11 -19.82
CA PHE A 229 9.73 -5.56 -18.76
C PHE A 229 8.95 -6.00 -17.51
N PHE A 230 7.94 -5.24 -17.09
CA PHE A 230 7.05 -5.62 -15.99
C PHE A 230 6.29 -6.92 -16.29
N ALA A 231 5.70 -7.03 -17.47
CA ALA A 231 5.00 -8.24 -17.90
C ALA A 231 5.91 -9.48 -17.90
N ALA A 232 7.16 -9.34 -18.36
CA ALA A 232 8.17 -10.40 -18.33
C ALA A 232 8.55 -10.83 -16.91
N ASN A 233 8.39 -9.94 -15.92
CA ASN A 233 8.66 -10.20 -14.52
C ASN A 233 7.40 -10.49 -13.68
N GLY A 234 6.31 -10.90 -14.33
CA GLY A 234 5.13 -11.44 -13.65
C GLY A 234 3.99 -10.45 -13.42
N CYS A 235 4.12 -9.19 -13.82
CA CYS A 235 3.02 -8.21 -13.75
C CYS A 235 1.80 -8.71 -14.54
N LYS A 236 0.61 -8.61 -13.93
CA LYS A 236 -0.66 -9.06 -14.51
C LYS A 236 -1.75 -7.99 -14.46
N LEU A 237 -1.49 -6.88 -13.86
CA LEU A 237 -2.47 -5.82 -13.60
C LEU A 237 -1.81 -4.45 -13.58
N SER A 238 -2.63 -3.44 -13.76
CA SER A 238 -2.27 -2.04 -13.50
C SER A 238 -3.26 -1.41 -12.53
N ASP A 239 -2.82 -0.45 -11.77
CA ASP A 239 -3.67 0.40 -10.95
C ASP A 239 -3.22 1.87 -11.01
N HIS A 240 -4.09 2.78 -10.63
CA HIS A 240 -3.85 4.21 -10.76
C HIS A 240 -4.47 4.98 -9.60
N GLY A 241 -3.81 6.06 -9.19
CA GLY A 241 -4.34 7.06 -8.26
C GLY A 241 -5.07 8.19 -9.01
N ILE A 242 -6.06 7.87 -9.84
CA ILE A 242 -6.80 8.84 -10.63
C ILE A 242 -7.84 9.53 -9.76
N GLU A 243 -7.71 10.85 -9.57
CA GLU A 243 -8.66 11.66 -8.80
C GLU A 243 -9.79 12.22 -9.67
N GLU A 244 -9.51 12.55 -10.93
CA GLU A 244 -10.46 13.06 -11.91
C GLU A 244 -10.31 12.34 -13.24
N PHE A 245 -11.40 12.17 -13.97
CA PHE A 245 -11.39 11.72 -15.35
C PHE A 245 -11.40 12.94 -16.27
N TYR A 246 -10.39 13.01 -17.14
CA TYR A 246 -10.28 14.06 -18.15
C TYR A 246 -10.82 13.54 -19.47
N ASP A 247 -11.65 14.33 -20.13
CA ASP A 247 -12.27 14.04 -21.43
C ASP A 247 -12.12 15.20 -22.42
N GLU A 248 -11.13 16.05 -22.19
CA GLU A 248 -10.85 17.20 -23.04
C GLU A 248 -10.35 16.75 -24.42
N GLU A 249 -10.91 17.34 -25.48
CA GLU A 249 -10.44 17.10 -26.83
C GLU A 249 -9.01 17.63 -27.04
N TYR A 250 -8.19 16.89 -27.76
CA TYR A 250 -6.82 17.31 -28.08
C TYR A 250 -6.43 16.90 -29.51
N THR A 251 -5.34 17.46 -29.95
CA THR A 251 -4.65 17.09 -31.19
C THR A 251 -3.21 16.69 -30.87
N ASP A 252 -2.60 15.86 -31.72
CA ASP A 252 -1.20 15.44 -31.54
C ASP A 252 -0.25 16.66 -31.43
N SER A 253 -0.50 17.72 -32.18
CA SER A 253 0.32 18.95 -32.13
C SER A 253 0.17 19.68 -30.79
N GLN A 254 -1.02 19.66 -30.17
CA GLN A 254 -1.20 20.23 -28.83
C GLN A 254 -0.44 19.40 -27.78
N ILE A 255 -0.57 18.10 -27.82
CA ILE A 255 0.13 17.20 -26.88
C ILE A 255 1.65 17.37 -26.95
N GLU A 256 2.22 17.45 -28.15
CA GLU A 256 3.67 17.69 -28.30
C GLU A 256 4.07 19.06 -27.72
N THR A 257 3.27 20.10 -27.95
CA THR A 257 3.53 21.43 -27.40
C THR A 257 3.44 21.46 -25.88
N ILE A 258 2.45 20.76 -25.30
CA ILE A 258 2.25 20.65 -23.86
C ILE A 258 3.43 19.90 -23.24
N PHE A 259 3.82 18.77 -23.83
CA PHE A 259 4.98 18.00 -23.38
C PHE A 259 6.27 18.81 -23.38
N GLU A 260 6.54 19.57 -24.47
CA GLU A 260 7.71 20.47 -24.52
C GLU A 260 7.70 21.52 -23.41
N LYS A 261 6.54 22.11 -23.09
CA LYS A 261 6.40 23.07 -22.00
C LYS A 261 6.72 22.44 -20.66
N ALA A 262 6.15 21.26 -20.39
CA ALA A 262 6.37 20.50 -19.15
C ALA A 262 7.86 20.13 -18.98
N MET A 263 8.51 19.66 -20.04
CA MET A 263 9.94 19.33 -20.04
C MET A 263 10.85 20.55 -19.79
N ARG A 264 10.38 21.76 -20.07
CA ARG A 264 11.06 23.02 -19.75
C ARG A 264 10.69 23.60 -18.39
N GLY A 265 9.83 22.92 -17.60
CA GLY A 265 9.32 23.43 -16.34
C GLY A 265 8.43 24.66 -16.46
N GLN A 266 7.79 24.86 -17.61
CA GLN A 266 6.89 25.99 -17.85
C GLN A 266 5.51 25.66 -17.26
N GLN A 267 4.84 26.69 -16.74
CA GLN A 267 3.50 26.54 -16.19
C GLN A 267 2.50 26.17 -17.30
N LEU A 268 1.73 25.13 -17.05
CA LEU A 268 0.61 24.71 -17.87
C LEU A 268 -0.69 25.41 -17.44
N SER A 269 -1.57 25.66 -18.38
CA SER A 269 -2.95 26.07 -18.09
C SER A 269 -3.76 24.86 -17.61
N VAL A 270 -4.90 25.10 -16.95
CA VAL A 270 -5.82 24.03 -16.54
C VAL A 270 -6.25 23.13 -17.72
N LEU A 271 -6.48 23.73 -18.90
CA LEU A 271 -6.83 22.97 -20.09
C LEU A 271 -5.66 22.09 -20.56
N GLU A 272 -4.45 22.65 -20.63
CA GLU A 272 -3.25 21.89 -21.02
C GLU A 272 -2.93 20.74 -20.06
N THR A 273 -3.20 20.89 -18.77
CA THR A 273 -3.03 19.80 -17.78
C THR A 273 -4.04 18.67 -18.01
N ARG A 274 -5.24 18.99 -18.50
CA ARG A 274 -6.32 18.02 -18.74
C ARG A 274 -6.27 17.34 -20.11
N GLN A 275 -5.63 17.94 -21.07
CA GLN A 275 -5.38 17.37 -22.40
C GLN A 275 -4.25 16.34 -22.37
#